data_36dfa99246be6c5c8b49046b5774bad4
#
_entry.id   36dfa99246be6c5c8b49046b5774bad4
#
_cell.length_a   1.000
_cell.length_b   1.000
_cell.length_c   1.000
_cell.angle_alpha   90.00
_cell.angle_beta   90.00
_cell.angle_gamma   90.00
#
_symmetry.space_group_name_H-M   'P 1'
#
loop_
_entity.id
_entity.type
_entity.pdbx_description
1 polymer ?
#
loop_
_entity_poly.entity_id
_entity_poly.type
_entity_poly.pdbx_seq_one_letter_code
_entity_poly.pdbx_strand_id
1 'polypeptide(L)'
;MMLRLLEYVGNQMDGGQYGGTKGCSISHYLIDLVNFIQYNQDLNTPQAVIAVMVDFAKAFNRINHNRIITILSRMGVPGWLLRIVMGFLTERELIVRYKGRISGRKMLPGGGPQGTILGLFLFLILINSAGYQNLEKSIGQQITMKKNKRNVMPNTHVKFVDDMTLAAALNLKECLQPNPDVNQPFPLAFHDRTQHVLPDNRNIMQEQLDNLIQYCEDNSMKINHNKTKVVLFNTARKYDFMPKLTTQKDINLEVVEEFKLLGLMFQSNLRWQANTDFICQKAYSRLWMLRRLKSLGANRDEMMDVYCKQVRCVLELGVAVWQPGLTQAQGQQLERVQKCALYVIMGDKHSTYSIALKELECETLSARRTKLCLNFAKKSEKHSRFGNWFEPAVPDPLPVPNTRSDKDSLQLKYKPVTVRTDRYKESPLPYLTDLLNTHYSKNK
;
A
#
# COMPACT_ATOMS: atom_id res chain seq x y z
N MET A 1 6.50 -28.72 -6.52
CA MET A 1 5.05 -28.55 -6.71
C MET A 1 4.69 -27.10 -7.07
N MET A 2 5.00 -26.09 -6.26
CA MET A 2 4.65 -24.68 -6.53
C MET A 2 5.13 -24.19 -7.91
N LEU A 3 6.40 -24.45 -8.29
CA LEU A 3 6.92 -24.05 -9.60
C LEU A 3 6.12 -24.64 -10.75
N ARG A 4 5.69 -25.90 -10.65
CA ARG A 4 4.82 -26.53 -11.65
C ARG A 4 3.44 -25.90 -11.71
N LEU A 5 2.86 -25.49 -10.56
CA LEU A 5 1.60 -24.77 -10.56
C LEU A 5 1.74 -23.41 -11.24
N LEU A 6 2.84 -22.69 -10.99
CA LEU A 6 3.11 -21.39 -11.60
C LEU A 6 3.19 -21.44 -13.14
N GLU A 7 3.62 -22.57 -13.72
CA GLU A 7 3.62 -22.74 -15.18
C GLU A 7 2.21 -22.63 -15.79
N TYR A 8 1.19 -23.06 -15.05
CA TYR A 8 -0.21 -23.02 -15.51
C TYR A 8 -0.93 -21.73 -15.13
N VAL A 9 -0.69 -21.22 -13.92
CA VAL A 9 -1.50 -20.13 -13.37
C VAL A 9 -0.80 -18.77 -13.34
N GLY A 10 0.53 -18.72 -13.57
CA GLY A 10 1.33 -17.51 -13.37
C GLY A 10 0.83 -16.29 -14.17
N ASN A 11 0.43 -16.50 -15.41
CA ASN A 11 -0.08 -15.45 -16.30
C ASN A 11 -1.54 -15.06 -16.02
N GLN A 12 -2.23 -15.81 -15.14
CA GLN A 12 -3.63 -15.60 -14.78
C GLN A 12 -3.77 -14.97 -13.38
N MET A 13 -2.63 -14.63 -12.75
CA MET A 13 -2.63 -13.96 -11.44
C MET A 13 -3.00 -12.49 -11.58
N ASP A 14 -3.82 -12.04 -10.63
CA ASP A 14 -4.27 -10.66 -10.57
C ASP A 14 -3.10 -9.66 -10.47
N GLY A 15 -3.09 -8.69 -11.37
CA GLY A 15 -2.16 -7.57 -11.33
C GLY A 15 -2.29 -6.70 -10.08
N GLY A 16 -3.44 -6.69 -9.39
CA GLY A 16 -3.66 -6.03 -8.10
C GLY A 16 -2.98 -6.72 -6.92
N GLN A 17 -2.47 -7.96 -7.07
CA GLN A 17 -1.81 -8.69 -5.98
C GLN A 17 -0.32 -8.36 -5.88
N TYR A 18 0.13 -7.90 -4.71
CA TYR A 18 1.53 -7.57 -4.40
C TYR A 18 2.15 -8.58 -3.43
N GLY A 19 1.39 -9.02 -2.43
CA GLY A 19 1.86 -9.97 -1.44
C GLY A 19 2.10 -11.36 -2.05
N GLY A 20 3.25 -11.96 -1.75
CA GLY A 20 3.62 -13.27 -2.31
C GLY A 20 4.03 -13.24 -3.79
N THR A 21 4.03 -12.07 -4.44
CA THR A 21 4.45 -11.89 -5.83
C THR A 21 5.92 -11.52 -5.89
N LYS A 22 6.69 -12.20 -6.74
CA LYS A 22 8.14 -11.99 -6.87
C LYS A 22 8.46 -10.54 -7.26
N GLY A 23 9.36 -9.91 -6.53
CA GLY A 23 9.82 -8.54 -6.78
C GLY A 23 8.87 -7.45 -6.27
N CYS A 24 7.65 -7.81 -5.83
CA CYS A 24 6.72 -6.88 -5.21
C CYS A 24 6.99 -6.70 -3.72
N SER A 25 6.62 -5.56 -3.18
CA SER A 25 6.78 -5.22 -1.76
C SER A 25 5.61 -4.39 -1.25
N ILE A 26 5.53 -4.24 0.07
CA ILE A 26 4.59 -3.34 0.74
C ILE A 26 4.64 -1.91 0.14
N SER A 27 5.85 -1.42 -0.15
CA SER A 27 6.01 -0.08 -0.73
C SER A 27 5.37 0.05 -2.12
N HIS A 28 5.44 -0.98 -2.96
CA HIS A 28 4.78 -0.95 -4.27
C HIS A 28 3.25 -0.85 -4.13
N TYR A 29 2.67 -1.69 -3.27
CA TYR A 29 1.23 -1.63 -2.97
C TYR A 29 0.81 -0.23 -2.49
N LEU A 30 1.53 0.31 -1.51
CA LEU A 30 1.17 1.59 -0.90
C LEU A 30 1.41 2.77 -1.85
N ILE A 31 2.43 2.72 -2.69
CA ILE A 31 2.68 3.75 -3.72
C ILE A 31 1.55 3.78 -4.74
N ASP A 32 1.11 2.63 -5.23
CA ASP A 32 0.00 2.58 -6.19
C ASP A 32 -1.30 3.12 -5.56
N LEU A 33 -1.59 2.77 -4.30
CA LEU A 33 -2.74 3.29 -3.59
C LEU A 33 -2.65 4.82 -3.39
N VAL A 34 -1.52 5.31 -2.88
CA VAL A 34 -1.31 6.76 -2.66
C VAL A 34 -1.34 7.52 -3.98
N ASN A 35 -0.74 6.97 -5.04
CA ASN A 35 -0.78 7.58 -6.36
C ASN A 35 -2.21 7.65 -6.90
N PHE A 36 -3.00 6.58 -6.76
CA PHE A 36 -4.42 6.60 -7.16
C PHE A 36 -5.19 7.73 -6.46
N ILE A 37 -5.02 7.87 -5.15
CA ILE A 37 -5.69 8.89 -4.36
C ILE A 37 -5.25 10.30 -4.81
N GLN A 38 -3.94 10.55 -4.81
CA GLN A 38 -3.40 11.89 -5.07
C GLN A 38 -3.54 12.31 -6.54
N TYR A 39 -3.45 11.37 -7.49
CA TYR A 39 -3.70 11.62 -8.90
C TYR A 39 -5.14 12.12 -9.14
N ASN A 40 -6.14 11.44 -8.59
CA ASN A 40 -7.54 11.85 -8.73
C ASN A 40 -7.83 13.20 -8.06
N GLN A 41 -7.15 13.49 -6.95
CA GLN A 41 -7.23 14.79 -6.26
C GLN A 41 -6.53 15.92 -7.02
N ASP A 42 -5.55 15.61 -7.87
CA ASP A 42 -4.76 16.57 -8.67
C ASP A 42 -5.40 16.90 -10.02
N LEU A 43 -6.55 16.32 -10.38
CA LEU A 43 -7.27 16.60 -11.61
C LEU A 43 -7.80 18.03 -11.66
N ASN A 44 -8.13 18.52 -12.89
CA ASN A 44 -8.77 19.84 -13.09
C ASN A 44 -10.07 19.97 -12.30
N THR A 45 -10.83 18.88 -12.21
CA THR A 45 -11.97 18.73 -11.31
C THR A 45 -11.54 17.70 -10.25
N PRO A 46 -11.03 18.16 -9.09
CA PRO A 46 -10.57 17.27 -8.05
C PRO A 46 -11.66 16.30 -7.61
N GLN A 47 -11.32 15.02 -7.52
CA GLN A 47 -12.21 13.97 -7.05
C GLN A 47 -11.96 13.70 -5.59
N ALA A 48 -12.99 13.43 -4.81
CA ALA A 48 -12.82 12.72 -3.54
C ALA A 48 -12.55 11.24 -3.83
N VAL A 49 -11.85 10.57 -2.92
CA VAL A 49 -11.61 9.13 -3.03
C VAL A 49 -12.11 8.45 -1.77
N ILE A 50 -12.99 7.46 -1.92
CA ILE A 50 -13.35 6.54 -0.84
C ILE A 50 -12.45 5.32 -0.96
N ALA A 51 -11.89 4.88 0.17
CA ALA A 51 -11.18 3.62 0.27
C ALA A 51 -11.77 2.75 1.38
N VAL A 52 -11.94 1.45 1.09
CA VAL A 52 -12.38 0.43 2.04
C VAL A 52 -11.22 -0.53 2.29
N MET A 53 -10.69 -0.53 3.51
CA MET A 53 -9.69 -1.48 3.96
C MET A 53 -10.42 -2.73 4.49
N VAL A 54 -10.37 -3.80 3.73
CA VAL A 54 -11.09 -5.04 3.99
C VAL A 54 -10.23 -5.98 4.85
N ASP A 55 -10.79 -6.46 5.96
CA ASP A 55 -10.20 -7.50 6.80
C ASP A 55 -11.02 -8.80 6.68
N PHE A 56 -10.36 -9.89 6.36
CA PHE A 56 -11.03 -11.21 6.28
C PHE A 56 -10.99 -11.94 7.61
N ALA A 57 -12.12 -12.45 8.07
CA ALA A 57 -12.21 -13.19 9.30
C ALA A 57 -11.59 -14.59 9.18
N LYS A 58 -10.42 -14.81 9.79
CA LYS A 58 -9.72 -16.11 9.81
C LYS A 58 -9.47 -16.65 8.38
N ALA A 59 -8.95 -15.80 7.49
CA ALA A 59 -8.77 -16.06 6.07
C ALA A 59 -8.22 -17.47 5.76
N PHE A 60 -7.06 -17.82 6.29
CA PHE A 60 -6.43 -19.13 6.07
C PHE A 60 -7.21 -20.31 6.65
N ASN A 61 -7.92 -20.14 7.77
CA ASN A 61 -8.68 -21.21 8.42
C ASN A 61 -9.99 -21.55 7.67
N ARG A 62 -10.43 -20.65 6.80
CA ARG A 62 -11.69 -20.79 6.03
C ARG A 62 -11.49 -21.24 4.60
N ILE A 63 -10.27 -21.56 4.21
CA ILE A 63 -9.98 -22.07 2.86
C ILE A 63 -10.80 -23.31 2.60
N ASN A 64 -11.67 -23.26 1.58
CA ASN A 64 -12.44 -24.38 1.09
C ASN A 64 -11.61 -25.17 0.05
N HIS A 65 -11.26 -26.42 0.36
CA HIS A 65 -10.38 -27.24 -0.46
C HIS A 65 -10.98 -27.51 -1.85
N ASN A 66 -12.27 -27.85 -1.91
CA ASN A 66 -12.95 -28.14 -3.18
C ASN A 66 -12.98 -26.91 -4.07
N ARG A 67 -13.16 -25.71 -3.47
CA ARG A 67 -13.16 -24.46 -4.23
C ARG A 67 -11.80 -24.16 -4.86
N ILE A 68 -10.70 -24.37 -4.11
CA ILE A 68 -9.35 -24.24 -4.68
C ILE A 68 -9.14 -25.18 -5.86
N ILE A 69 -9.52 -26.46 -5.71
CA ILE A 69 -9.38 -27.44 -6.78
C ILE A 69 -10.20 -27.03 -8.01
N THR A 70 -11.42 -26.52 -7.81
CA THR A 70 -12.27 -26.02 -8.91
C THR A 70 -11.61 -24.84 -9.63
N ILE A 71 -11.06 -23.87 -8.87
CA ILE A 71 -10.38 -22.71 -9.45
C ILE A 71 -9.15 -23.17 -10.24
N LEU A 72 -8.29 -23.99 -9.66
CA LEU A 72 -7.09 -24.52 -10.33
C LEU A 72 -7.43 -25.31 -11.59
N SER A 73 -8.51 -26.12 -11.56
CA SER A 73 -8.98 -26.85 -12.72
C SER A 73 -9.40 -25.90 -13.85
N ARG A 74 -10.13 -24.82 -13.53
CA ARG A 74 -10.52 -23.78 -14.51
C ARG A 74 -9.31 -23.03 -15.07
N MET A 75 -8.23 -22.91 -14.30
CA MET A 75 -6.96 -22.33 -14.74
C MET A 75 -6.11 -23.31 -15.58
N GLY A 76 -6.62 -24.50 -15.92
CA GLY A 76 -5.96 -25.46 -16.79
C GLY A 76 -4.93 -26.36 -16.08
N VAL A 77 -4.96 -26.44 -14.75
CA VAL A 77 -4.06 -27.34 -14.00
C VAL A 77 -4.46 -28.79 -14.21
N PRO A 78 -3.53 -29.67 -14.63
CA PRO A 78 -3.85 -31.06 -14.95
C PRO A 78 -4.24 -31.88 -13.72
N GLY A 79 -5.12 -32.89 -13.92
CA GLY A 79 -5.73 -33.69 -12.85
C GLY A 79 -4.75 -34.39 -11.92
N TRP A 80 -3.59 -34.83 -12.43
CA TRP A 80 -2.56 -35.45 -11.58
C TRP A 80 -2.00 -34.45 -10.55
N LEU A 81 -1.80 -33.16 -10.94
CA LEU A 81 -1.30 -32.12 -10.06
C LEU A 81 -2.38 -31.65 -9.07
N LEU A 82 -3.66 -31.64 -9.51
CA LEU A 82 -4.80 -31.38 -8.62
C LEU A 82 -4.91 -32.43 -7.50
N ARG A 83 -4.69 -33.72 -7.82
CA ARG A 83 -4.67 -34.79 -6.80
C ARG A 83 -3.57 -34.57 -5.76
N ILE A 84 -2.37 -34.12 -6.17
CA ILE A 84 -1.28 -33.80 -5.23
C ILE A 84 -1.66 -32.61 -4.34
N VAL A 85 -2.28 -31.56 -4.91
CA VAL A 85 -2.75 -30.39 -4.13
C VAL A 85 -3.84 -30.82 -3.14
N MET A 86 -4.77 -31.66 -3.55
CA MET A 86 -5.82 -32.18 -2.67
C MET A 86 -5.22 -32.97 -1.51
N GLY A 87 -4.28 -33.90 -1.77
CA GLY A 87 -3.59 -34.66 -0.71
C GLY A 87 -2.79 -33.77 0.26
N PHE A 88 -2.26 -32.63 -0.22
CA PHE A 88 -1.63 -31.63 0.67
C PHE A 88 -2.62 -30.91 1.58
N LEU A 89 -3.86 -30.73 1.16
CA LEU A 89 -4.90 -29.99 1.88
C LEU A 89 -5.72 -30.89 2.81
N THR A 90 -5.93 -32.17 2.49
CA THR A 90 -6.79 -33.11 3.21
C THR A 90 -6.02 -33.91 4.26
N GLU A 91 -6.75 -34.60 5.13
CA GLU A 91 -6.23 -35.55 6.14
C GLU A 91 -5.15 -34.96 7.06
N ARG A 92 -5.27 -33.67 7.38
CA ARG A 92 -4.33 -32.99 8.25
C ARG A 92 -4.71 -33.10 9.70
N GLU A 93 -3.71 -33.40 10.54
CA GLU A 93 -3.83 -33.38 11.99
C GLU A 93 -3.07 -32.21 12.59
N LEU A 94 -3.60 -31.64 13.66
CA LEU A 94 -2.97 -30.62 14.49
C LEU A 94 -2.62 -31.19 15.83
N ILE A 95 -1.35 -30.97 16.23
CA ILE A 95 -0.87 -31.16 17.60
C ILE A 95 -0.20 -29.87 18.08
N VAL A 96 -0.38 -29.54 19.35
CA VAL A 96 0.28 -28.40 19.99
C VAL A 96 1.36 -28.91 20.93
N ARG A 97 2.60 -28.40 20.78
CA ARG A 97 3.70 -28.65 21.71
C ARG A 97 3.97 -27.39 22.51
N TYR A 98 3.92 -27.49 23.83
CA TYR A 98 4.20 -26.38 24.73
C TYR A 98 4.98 -26.89 25.98
N LYS A 99 6.14 -26.32 26.25
CA LYS A 99 7.01 -26.67 27.39
C LYS A 99 7.21 -28.18 27.56
N GLY A 100 7.50 -28.89 26.46
CA GLY A 100 7.74 -30.34 26.45
C GLY A 100 6.48 -31.22 26.50
N ARG A 101 5.30 -30.65 26.72
CA ARG A 101 4.02 -31.38 26.65
C ARG A 101 3.42 -31.32 25.26
N ILE A 102 2.75 -32.39 24.84
CA ILE A 102 2.11 -32.52 23.53
C ILE A 102 0.60 -32.71 23.76
N SER A 103 -0.23 -31.97 23.03
CA SER A 103 -1.69 -32.15 23.04
C SER A 103 -2.10 -33.44 22.33
N GLY A 104 -3.36 -33.86 22.53
CA GLY A 104 -4.00 -34.86 21.67
C GLY A 104 -4.05 -34.38 20.21
N ARG A 105 -4.12 -35.33 19.27
CA ARG A 105 -4.29 -35.08 17.84
C ARG A 105 -5.70 -34.55 17.56
N LYS A 106 -5.82 -33.55 16.70
CA LYS A 106 -7.10 -33.02 16.25
C LYS A 106 -7.12 -32.93 14.73
N MET A 107 -8.11 -33.56 14.11
CA MET A 107 -8.33 -33.46 12.67
C MET A 107 -8.72 -32.05 12.25
N LEU A 108 -8.16 -31.57 11.14
CA LEU A 108 -8.49 -30.30 10.52
C LEU A 108 -9.33 -30.55 9.26
N PRO A 109 -10.65 -30.30 9.29
CA PRO A 109 -11.55 -30.58 8.18
C PRO A 109 -11.41 -29.56 7.04
N GLY A 110 -10.74 -28.44 7.24
CA GLY A 110 -10.58 -27.36 6.26
C GLY A 110 -9.41 -26.47 6.56
N GLY A 111 -9.34 -25.34 5.89
CA GLY A 111 -8.27 -24.35 6.01
C GLY A 111 -6.99 -24.72 5.25
N GLY A 112 -6.06 -23.77 5.17
CA GLY A 112 -4.75 -23.93 4.57
C GLY A 112 -3.64 -24.00 5.60
N PRO A 113 -2.54 -24.75 5.35
CA PRO A 113 -1.41 -24.79 6.27
C PRO A 113 -0.66 -23.45 6.25
N GLN A 114 -0.78 -22.72 7.35
CA GLN A 114 -0.05 -21.45 7.55
C GLN A 114 1.46 -21.73 7.69
N GLY A 115 2.28 -20.77 7.23
CA GLY A 115 3.74 -20.87 7.30
C GLY A 115 4.38 -21.74 6.23
N THR A 116 3.60 -22.27 5.30
CA THR A 116 4.10 -22.98 4.12
C THR A 116 3.97 -22.14 2.86
N ILE A 117 4.94 -22.24 1.96
CA ILE A 117 4.93 -21.51 0.68
C ILE A 117 3.72 -21.91 -0.16
N LEU A 118 3.38 -23.19 -0.19
CA LEU A 118 2.25 -23.69 -0.96
C LEU A 118 0.91 -23.24 -0.36
N GLY A 119 0.77 -23.23 0.98
CA GLY A 119 -0.44 -22.73 1.65
C GLY A 119 -0.72 -21.26 1.33
N LEU A 120 0.31 -20.43 1.35
CA LEU A 120 0.21 -19.03 0.92
C LEU A 120 -0.22 -18.96 -0.56
N PHE A 121 0.43 -19.70 -1.43
CA PHE A 121 0.12 -19.68 -2.87
C PHE A 121 -1.33 -20.11 -3.16
N LEU A 122 -1.82 -21.15 -2.51
CA LEU A 122 -3.21 -21.60 -2.65
C LEU A 122 -4.21 -20.55 -2.11
N PHE A 123 -3.86 -19.84 -1.07
CA PHE A 123 -4.66 -18.71 -0.61
C PHE A 123 -4.70 -17.58 -1.65
N LEU A 124 -3.56 -17.25 -2.28
CA LEU A 124 -3.51 -16.25 -3.35
C LEU A 124 -4.38 -16.66 -4.56
N ILE A 125 -4.40 -17.94 -4.92
CA ILE A 125 -5.31 -18.50 -5.94
C ILE A 125 -6.77 -18.28 -5.52
N LEU A 126 -7.10 -18.56 -4.26
CA LEU A 126 -8.47 -18.38 -3.76
C LEU A 126 -8.93 -16.93 -3.86
N ILE A 127 -8.09 -15.94 -3.53
CA ILE A 127 -8.47 -14.53 -3.59
C ILE A 127 -8.17 -13.86 -4.94
N ASN A 128 -7.66 -14.62 -5.91
CA ASN A 128 -7.24 -14.06 -7.19
C ASN A 128 -8.35 -13.24 -7.86
N SER A 129 -9.54 -13.79 -7.94
CA SER A 129 -10.70 -13.13 -8.57
C SER A 129 -11.50 -12.21 -7.63
N ALA A 130 -11.10 -12.08 -6.35
CA ALA A 130 -11.76 -11.14 -5.44
C ALA A 130 -11.59 -9.70 -5.95
N GLY A 131 -12.69 -8.98 -6.13
CA GLY A 131 -12.70 -7.61 -6.66
C GLY A 131 -12.81 -7.51 -8.19
N TYR A 132 -12.82 -8.63 -8.94
CA TYR A 132 -12.79 -8.62 -10.41
C TYR A 132 -14.14 -8.47 -11.11
N GLN A 133 -15.26 -8.75 -10.45
CA GLN A 133 -16.54 -9.00 -11.15
C GLN A 133 -17.09 -7.86 -12.00
N ASN A 134 -16.52 -6.65 -11.97
CA ASN A 134 -16.88 -5.58 -12.91
C ASN A 134 -15.67 -4.81 -13.49
N LEU A 135 -14.44 -5.26 -13.23
CA LEU A 135 -13.26 -4.60 -13.79
C LEU A 135 -13.05 -4.85 -15.28
N GLU A 136 -13.61 -5.92 -15.85
CA GLU A 136 -13.51 -6.16 -17.30
C GLU A 136 -14.12 -5.02 -18.12
N LYS A 137 -15.14 -4.36 -17.61
CA LYS A 137 -15.69 -3.14 -18.23
C LYS A 137 -14.83 -1.90 -18.05
N SER A 138 -13.99 -1.83 -17.01
CA SER A 138 -13.12 -0.69 -16.73
C SER A 138 -11.69 -0.88 -17.23
N ILE A 139 -11.18 -2.11 -17.35
CA ILE A 139 -9.86 -2.42 -17.96
C ILE A 139 -9.91 -2.27 -19.49
N GLY A 140 -11.05 -2.50 -20.14
CA GLY A 140 -11.24 -2.18 -21.57
C GLY A 140 -11.20 -0.68 -21.87
N GLN A 141 -11.31 0.18 -20.88
CA GLN A 141 -11.00 1.60 -20.93
C GLN A 141 -9.58 1.88 -20.38
N GLN A 142 -8.60 1.09 -20.77
CA GLN A 142 -7.22 1.54 -20.68
C GLN A 142 -7.15 2.91 -21.36
N ILE A 143 -6.82 3.87 -20.55
CA ILE A 143 -6.67 5.28 -20.84
C ILE A 143 -5.87 5.45 -22.13
N THR A 144 -6.54 5.54 -23.27
CA THR A 144 -5.97 6.17 -24.45
C THR A 144 -5.86 7.64 -24.07
N MET A 145 -4.72 8.03 -23.55
CA MET A 145 -4.40 9.42 -23.25
C MET A 145 -4.51 10.20 -24.56
N LYS A 146 -5.68 10.80 -24.79
CA LYS A 146 -5.75 11.88 -25.78
C LYS A 146 -4.84 12.98 -25.24
N LYS A 147 -3.83 13.36 -26.05
CA LYS A 147 -2.93 14.48 -25.77
C LYS A 147 -3.69 15.60 -25.07
N ASN A 148 -3.30 15.95 -23.84
CA ASN A 148 -3.68 17.10 -23.04
C ASN A 148 -4.92 17.03 -22.11
N LYS A 149 -5.59 15.90 -21.88
CA LYS A 149 -6.59 15.80 -20.80
C LYS A 149 -6.32 14.57 -19.94
N ARG A 150 -6.06 14.80 -18.65
CA ARG A 150 -6.01 13.72 -17.67
C ARG A 150 -7.43 13.21 -17.40
N ASN A 151 -7.62 11.90 -17.52
CA ASN A 151 -8.89 11.26 -17.23
C ASN A 151 -8.95 10.80 -15.76
N VAL A 152 -10.15 10.78 -15.19
CA VAL A 152 -10.41 10.20 -13.87
C VAL A 152 -10.05 8.71 -13.90
N MET A 153 -9.31 8.24 -12.90
CA MET A 153 -9.20 6.82 -12.60
C MET A 153 -10.41 6.44 -11.74
N PRO A 154 -11.41 5.70 -12.26
CA PRO A 154 -12.68 5.57 -11.55
C PRO A 154 -12.57 4.73 -10.28
N ASN A 155 -11.85 3.63 -10.34
CA ASN A 155 -11.66 2.71 -9.21
C ASN A 155 -10.37 1.91 -9.32
N THR A 156 -9.96 1.32 -8.23
CA THR A 156 -8.85 0.37 -8.15
C THR A 156 -9.04 -0.60 -6.99
N HIS A 157 -8.35 -1.73 -7.07
CA HIS A 157 -8.17 -2.62 -5.93
C HIS A 157 -6.71 -3.02 -5.83
N VAL A 158 -6.22 -3.13 -4.62
CA VAL A 158 -4.86 -3.58 -4.31
C VAL A 158 -4.89 -4.60 -3.18
N LYS A 159 -4.09 -5.67 -3.30
CA LYS A 159 -4.07 -6.80 -2.38
C LYS A 159 -2.65 -7.10 -1.91
N PHE A 160 -2.49 -7.35 -0.62
CA PHE A 160 -1.24 -7.83 -0.05
C PHE A 160 -1.54 -9.05 0.83
N VAL A 161 -1.60 -10.21 0.22
CA VAL A 161 -2.10 -11.47 0.80
C VAL A 161 -3.57 -11.30 1.20
N ASP A 162 -3.88 -11.24 2.50
CA ASP A 162 -5.22 -11.05 3.08
C ASP A 162 -5.60 -9.57 3.28
N ASP A 163 -4.64 -8.65 3.29
CA ASP A 163 -4.94 -7.22 3.31
C ASP A 163 -5.40 -6.77 1.90
N MET A 164 -6.64 -6.33 1.79
CA MET A 164 -7.22 -5.84 0.55
C MET A 164 -7.76 -4.43 0.73
N THR A 165 -7.45 -3.54 -0.22
CA THR A 165 -8.05 -2.21 -0.28
C THR A 165 -8.79 -2.04 -1.60
N LEU A 166 -10.06 -1.66 -1.51
CA LEU A 166 -10.86 -1.16 -2.62
C LEU A 166 -10.82 0.36 -2.57
N ALA A 167 -10.67 1.04 -3.70
CA ALA A 167 -10.75 2.49 -3.74
C ALA A 167 -11.50 2.98 -4.99
N ALA A 168 -12.33 4.00 -4.84
CA ALA A 168 -13.08 4.61 -5.92
C ALA A 168 -13.02 6.14 -5.86
N ALA A 169 -12.88 6.76 -7.02
CA ALA A 169 -12.95 8.21 -7.18
C ALA A 169 -14.42 8.67 -7.30
N LEU A 170 -14.77 9.74 -6.60
CA LEU A 170 -16.11 10.31 -6.57
C LEU A 170 -16.10 11.75 -7.08
N ASN A 171 -16.96 12.05 -8.05
CA ASN A 171 -17.21 13.41 -8.45
C ASN A 171 -18.20 14.08 -7.48
N LEU A 172 -17.70 14.84 -6.53
CA LEU A 172 -18.54 15.50 -5.52
C LEU A 172 -19.60 16.43 -6.10
N LYS A 173 -19.36 17.03 -7.27
CA LYS A 173 -20.37 17.89 -7.93
C LYS A 173 -21.57 17.08 -8.42
N GLU A 174 -21.33 15.88 -8.93
CA GLU A 174 -22.39 14.97 -9.39
C GLU A 174 -23.11 14.30 -8.22
N CYS A 175 -22.37 13.95 -7.17
CA CYS A 175 -22.92 13.33 -5.97
C CYS A 175 -23.84 14.25 -5.16
N LEU A 176 -23.64 15.56 -5.25
CA LEU A 176 -24.37 16.58 -4.47
C LEU A 176 -25.45 17.30 -5.30
N GLN A 177 -25.68 16.91 -6.57
CA GLN A 177 -26.82 17.43 -7.31
C GLN A 177 -28.13 16.83 -6.77
N PRO A 178 -29.19 17.67 -6.59
CA PRO A 178 -30.48 17.14 -6.19
C PRO A 178 -30.95 16.10 -7.22
N ASN A 179 -31.47 14.97 -6.73
CA ASN A 179 -32.09 13.99 -7.60
C ASN A 179 -33.31 14.65 -8.26
N PRO A 180 -33.37 14.75 -9.60
CA PRO A 180 -34.50 15.40 -10.29
C PRO A 180 -35.85 14.70 -10.04
N ASP A 181 -35.81 13.45 -9.56
CA ASP A 181 -37.02 12.65 -9.30
C ASP A 181 -37.57 12.80 -7.87
N VAL A 182 -36.93 13.60 -7.01
CA VAL A 182 -37.41 13.84 -5.64
C VAL A 182 -37.76 15.29 -5.44
N ASN A 183 -39.07 15.59 -5.49
CA ASN A 183 -39.69 16.92 -5.23
C ASN A 183 -39.58 17.34 -3.75
N GLN A 184 -38.42 17.26 -3.12
CA GLN A 184 -38.22 17.82 -1.78
C GLN A 184 -37.15 18.92 -1.84
N PRO A 185 -37.47 20.15 -1.36
CA PRO A 185 -36.48 21.21 -1.29
C PRO A 185 -35.38 20.84 -0.26
N PHE A 186 -34.13 21.04 -0.66
CA PHE A 186 -32.98 20.90 0.24
C PHE A 186 -33.17 21.78 1.48
N PRO A 187 -33.01 21.24 2.71
CA PRO A 187 -32.91 22.08 3.88
C PRO A 187 -31.58 22.83 3.87
N LEU A 188 -31.62 24.15 3.77
CA LEU A 188 -30.47 25.07 3.88
C LEU A 188 -29.92 25.21 5.29
N ALA A 189 -30.05 24.21 6.14
CA ALA A 189 -29.53 24.22 7.50
C ALA A 189 -28.22 23.42 7.59
N PHE A 190 -27.10 24.13 7.49
CA PHE A 190 -25.72 23.64 7.56
C PHE A 190 -25.28 23.08 8.93
N HIS A 191 -26.18 22.71 9.83
CA HIS A 191 -25.82 22.31 11.21
C HIS A 191 -26.03 20.83 11.52
N ASP A 192 -26.55 20.02 10.63
CA ASP A 192 -26.68 18.59 10.88
C ASP A 192 -25.70 17.78 10.03
N ARG A 193 -24.57 17.39 10.63
CA ARG A 193 -23.47 16.63 10.00
C ARG A 193 -23.84 15.18 9.66
N THR A 194 -25.10 14.77 9.78
CA THR A 194 -25.42 13.36 9.95
C THR A 194 -26.04 12.63 8.77
N GLN A 195 -26.45 13.26 7.66
CA GLN A 195 -27.18 12.50 6.62
C GLN A 195 -27.07 13.04 5.19
N HIS A 196 -25.90 12.93 4.56
CA HIS A 196 -25.88 12.89 3.10
C HIS A 196 -25.60 11.45 2.64
N VAL A 197 -26.67 10.70 2.43
CA VAL A 197 -26.64 9.41 1.74
C VAL A 197 -26.42 9.69 0.25
N LEU A 198 -25.37 9.14 -0.34
CA LEU A 198 -25.21 9.15 -1.79
C LEU A 198 -26.44 8.46 -2.41
N PRO A 199 -27.04 8.99 -3.50
CA PRO A 199 -28.12 8.31 -4.19
C PRO A 199 -27.72 6.88 -4.57
N ASP A 200 -28.60 5.92 -4.36
CA ASP A 200 -28.35 4.47 -4.50
C ASP A 200 -27.74 4.06 -5.85
N ASN A 201 -28.02 4.78 -6.90
CA ASN A 201 -27.57 4.47 -8.26
C ASN A 201 -26.19 5.02 -8.64
N ARG A 202 -25.46 5.69 -7.71
CA ARG A 202 -24.16 6.33 -7.96
C ARG A 202 -23.05 5.85 -7.04
N ASN A 203 -23.29 4.86 -6.21
CA ASN A 203 -22.32 4.40 -5.24
C ASN A 203 -21.46 3.24 -5.77
N ILE A 204 -20.56 3.56 -6.70
CA ILE A 204 -19.59 2.60 -7.27
C ILE A 204 -18.87 1.80 -6.16
N MET A 205 -18.61 2.42 -5.01
CA MET A 205 -17.94 1.74 -3.90
C MET A 205 -18.86 0.72 -3.22
N GLN A 206 -20.17 1.02 -3.06
CA GLN A 206 -21.10 0.04 -2.50
C GLN A 206 -21.24 -1.16 -3.44
N GLU A 207 -21.37 -0.93 -4.74
CA GLU A 207 -21.41 -2.02 -5.74
C GLU A 207 -20.15 -2.91 -5.68
N GLN A 208 -18.96 -2.31 -5.57
CA GLN A 208 -17.72 -3.07 -5.43
C GLN A 208 -17.68 -3.88 -4.12
N LEU A 209 -18.18 -3.30 -3.05
CA LEU A 209 -18.26 -3.97 -1.74
C LEU A 209 -19.25 -5.14 -1.79
N ASP A 210 -20.42 -4.95 -2.39
CA ASP A 210 -21.44 -5.98 -2.55
C ASP A 210 -20.94 -7.14 -3.40
N ASN A 211 -20.24 -6.85 -4.51
CA ASN A 211 -19.59 -7.85 -5.33
C ASN A 211 -18.52 -8.64 -4.55
N LEU A 212 -17.73 -7.96 -3.72
CA LEU A 212 -16.76 -8.63 -2.86
C LEU A 212 -17.43 -9.49 -1.80
N ILE A 213 -18.53 -9.03 -1.20
CA ILE A 213 -19.30 -9.78 -0.22
C ILE A 213 -19.86 -11.06 -0.86
N GLN A 214 -20.49 -10.94 -2.03
CA GLN A 214 -20.99 -12.09 -2.80
C GLN A 214 -19.86 -13.08 -3.12
N TYR A 215 -18.70 -12.56 -3.56
CA TYR A 215 -17.52 -13.39 -3.79
C TYR A 215 -17.09 -14.15 -2.53
N CYS A 216 -17.11 -13.49 -1.37
CA CYS A 216 -16.75 -14.11 -0.09
C CYS A 216 -17.71 -15.26 0.27
N GLU A 217 -19.01 -15.08 0.04
CA GLU A 217 -20.01 -16.10 0.29
C GLU A 217 -19.81 -17.30 -0.61
N ASP A 218 -19.66 -17.07 -1.91
CA ASP A 218 -19.42 -18.14 -2.91
C ASP A 218 -18.16 -18.96 -2.61
N ASN A 219 -17.18 -18.35 -1.94
CA ASN A 219 -15.90 -18.97 -1.63
C ASN A 219 -15.74 -19.38 -0.14
N SER A 220 -16.83 -19.37 0.63
CA SER A 220 -16.84 -19.69 2.08
C SER A 220 -15.91 -18.77 2.91
N MET A 221 -15.62 -17.60 2.41
CA MET A 221 -14.87 -16.55 3.11
C MET A 221 -15.82 -15.67 3.92
N LYS A 222 -15.30 -14.87 4.81
CA LYS A 222 -16.08 -13.92 5.59
C LYS A 222 -15.31 -12.63 5.83
N ILE A 223 -15.96 -11.50 5.59
CA ILE A 223 -15.44 -10.18 5.94
C ILE A 223 -15.64 -9.94 7.44
N ASN A 224 -14.64 -9.36 8.08
CA ASN A 224 -14.70 -8.93 9.47
C ASN A 224 -15.17 -7.47 9.52
N HIS A 225 -16.47 -7.26 9.72
CA HIS A 225 -17.09 -5.94 9.74
C HIS A 225 -16.46 -4.98 10.75
N ASN A 226 -16.09 -5.46 11.93
CA ASN A 226 -15.52 -4.62 12.99
C ASN A 226 -14.13 -4.09 12.67
N LYS A 227 -13.36 -4.81 11.84
CA LYS A 227 -12.00 -4.44 11.44
C LYS A 227 -11.95 -3.79 10.07
N THR A 228 -12.94 -4.03 9.22
CA THR A 228 -13.07 -3.34 7.95
C THR A 228 -13.40 -1.88 8.18
N LYS A 229 -12.61 -0.97 7.60
CA LYS A 229 -12.73 0.47 7.81
C LYS A 229 -12.90 1.20 6.49
N VAL A 230 -13.59 2.31 6.54
CA VAL A 230 -13.77 3.22 5.41
C VAL A 230 -12.99 4.50 5.67
N VAL A 231 -12.31 5.02 4.66
CA VAL A 231 -11.64 6.31 4.73
C VAL A 231 -12.08 7.16 3.55
N LEU A 232 -12.43 8.40 3.83
CA LEU A 232 -12.70 9.42 2.82
C LEU A 232 -11.50 10.34 2.69
N PHE A 233 -10.86 10.32 1.53
CA PHE A 233 -9.82 11.27 1.14
C PHE A 233 -10.46 12.42 0.37
N ASN A 234 -10.69 13.54 1.05
CA ASN A 234 -11.32 14.72 0.46
C ASN A 234 -10.44 15.96 0.67
N THR A 235 -10.12 16.67 -0.41
CA THR A 235 -9.38 17.94 -0.36
C THR A 235 -10.28 19.15 -0.49
N ALA A 236 -11.51 18.96 -0.94
CA ALA A 236 -12.48 20.03 -1.17
C ALA A 236 -13.19 20.40 0.14
N ARG A 237 -12.71 21.44 0.83
CA ARG A 237 -13.31 21.94 2.08
C ARG A 237 -14.80 22.32 1.98
N LYS A 238 -15.27 22.56 0.76
CA LYS A 238 -16.65 22.98 0.51
C LYS A 238 -17.68 21.85 0.64
N TYR A 239 -17.22 20.60 0.58
CA TYR A 239 -18.09 19.43 0.56
C TYR A 239 -17.77 18.55 1.76
N ASP A 240 -18.57 18.68 2.80
CA ASP A 240 -18.51 17.83 3.99
C ASP A 240 -19.59 16.75 3.85
N PHE A 241 -19.18 15.54 3.51
CA PHE A 241 -20.09 14.40 3.47
C PHE A 241 -19.42 13.17 4.08
N MET A 242 -20.22 12.31 4.70
CA MET A 242 -19.75 11.06 5.27
C MET A 242 -20.29 9.90 4.41
N PRO A 243 -19.39 9.06 3.84
CA PRO A 243 -19.84 7.91 3.09
C PRO A 243 -20.52 6.90 4.01
N LYS A 244 -21.73 6.47 3.65
CA LYS A 244 -22.41 5.39 4.35
C LYS A 244 -22.33 4.13 3.48
N LEU A 245 -21.49 3.18 3.90
CA LEU A 245 -21.33 1.89 3.24
C LEU A 245 -21.82 0.80 4.19
N THR A 246 -22.63 -0.10 3.65
CA THR A 246 -23.22 -1.19 4.41
C THR A 246 -22.69 -2.54 3.93
N THR A 247 -22.59 -3.47 4.86
CA THR A 247 -22.38 -4.86 4.51
C THR A 247 -23.72 -5.60 4.52
N GLN A 248 -23.71 -6.86 4.12
CA GLN A 248 -24.87 -7.72 4.31
C GLN A 248 -25.40 -7.59 5.74
N LYS A 249 -26.70 -7.51 5.91
CA LYS A 249 -27.42 -7.25 7.18
C LYS A 249 -27.45 -5.78 7.62
N ASP A 250 -27.31 -4.84 6.68
CA ASP A 250 -27.39 -3.39 6.96
C ASP A 250 -26.41 -2.89 8.04
N ILE A 251 -25.28 -3.59 8.25
CA ILE A 251 -24.25 -3.15 9.19
C ILE A 251 -23.45 -2.04 8.52
N ASN A 252 -23.52 -0.84 9.07
CA ASN A 252 -22.68 0.28 8.62
C ASN A 252 -21.21 0.02 8.93
N LEU A 253 -20.34 0.26 7.95
CA LEU A 253 -18.91 0.26 8.17
C LEU A 253 -18.47 1.55 8.87
N GLU A 254 -17.51 1.42 9.77
CA GLU A 254 -16.95 2.56 10.49
C GLU A 254 -16.08 3.40 9.56
N VAL A 255 -16.38 4.71 9.50
CA VAL A 255 -15.55 5.70 8.81
C VAL A 255 -14.51 6.22 9.78
N VAL A 256 -13.24 6.21 9.38
CA VAL A 256 -12.12 6.61 10.22
C VAL A 256 -11.24 7.65 9.52
N GLU A 257 -10.62 8.53 10.29
CA GLU A 257 -9.68 9.52 9.77
C GLU A 257 -8.24 8.99 9.77
N GLU A 258 -7.94 8.05 10.66
CA GLU A 258 -6.64 7.40 10.79
C GLU A 258 -6.78 5.89 10.78
N PHE A 259 -5.87 5.23 10.10
CA PHE A 259 -5.86 3.77 10.01
C PHE A 259 -4.44 3.24 9.83
N LYS A 260 -4.24 2.01 10.27
CA LYS A 260 -2.97 1.31 10.08
C LYS A 260 -3.08 0.34 8.91
N LEU A 261 -2.19 0.50 7.93
CA LEU A 261 -2.13 -0.36 6.75
C LEU A 261 -0.70 -0.83 6.53
N LEU A 262 -0.49 -2.14 6.48
CA LEU A 262 0.81 -2.78 6.23
C LEU A 262 1.97 -2.20 7.07
N GLY A 263 1.67 -1.83 8.32
CA GLY A 263 2.66 -1.34 9.27
C GLY A 263 2.89 0.17 9.28
N LEU A 264 2.27 0.93 8.39
CA LEU A 264 2.26 2.40 8.37
C LEU A 264 0.93 2.96 8.88
N MET A 265 0.98 4.15 9.50
CA MET A 265 -0.21 4.91 9.90
C MET A 265 -0.57 5.90 8.80
N PHE A 266 -1.79 5.81 8.31
CA PHE A 266 -2.34 6.71 7.31
C PHE A 266 -3.35 7.65 7.93
N GLN A 267 -3.44 8.87 7.40
CA GLN A 267 -4.45 9.86 7.73
C GLN A 267 -5.24 10.21 6.47
N SER A 268 -6.52 10.54 6.62
CA SER A 268 -7.41 10.93 5.53
C SER A 268 -6.90 12.14 4.72
N ASN A 269 -6.06 12.95 5.32
CA ASN A 269 -5.39 14.08 4.67
C ASN A 269 -4.03 13.73 4.04
N LEU A 270 -3.59 12.48 4.11
CA LEU A 270 -2.26 11.99 3.66
C LEU A 270 -1.07 12.82 4.21
N ARG A 271 -1.23 13.44 5.37
CA ARG A 271 -0.13 14.01 6.13
C ARG A 271 0.49 12.92 6.98
N TRP A 272 1.80 12.88 7.05
CA TRP A 272 2.53 11.78 7.67
C TRP A 272 2.82 11.99 9.16
N GLN A 273 2.07 12.89 9.83
CA GLN A 273 2.32 13.17 11.26
C GLN A 273 2.02 11.95 12.13
N ALA A 274 0.85 11.34 11.97
CA ALA A 274 0.51 10.13 12.75
C ALA A 274 1.50 8.98 12.49
N ASN A 275 1.97 8.81 11.25
CA ASN A 275 3.00 7.82 10.96
C ASN A 275 4.33 8.17 11.63
N THR A 276 4.76 9.42 11.56
CA THR A 276 6.02 9.87 12.18
C THR A 276 5.99 9.65 13.67
N ASP A 277 4.89 10.02 14.35
CA ASP A 277 4.70 9.80 15.78
C ASP A 277 4.73 8.31 16.14
N PHE A 278 3.99 7.50 15.38
CA PHE A 278 3.92 6.05 15.58
C PHE A 278 5.29 5.37 15.46
N ILE A 279 6.04 5.64 14.37
CA ILE A 279 7.35 5.00 14.17
C ILE A 279 8.39 5.54 15.16
N CYS A 280 8.36 6.83 15.51
CA CYS A 280 9.23 7.41 16.54
C CYS A 280 8.96 6.77 17.90
N GLN A 281 7.70 6.71 18.34
CA GLN A 281 7.32 6.06 19.59
C GLN A 281 7.80 4.61 19.66
N LYS A 282 7.58 3.86 18.58
CA LYS A 282 8.02 2.47 18.46
C LYS A 282 9.54 2.34 18.48
N ALA A 283 10.26 3.27 17.86
CA ALA A 283 11.72 3.27 17.86
C ALA A 283 12.28 3.68 19.24
N TYR A 284 11.71 4.73 19.87
CA TYR A 284 12.08 5.11 21.23
C TYR A 284 11.86 3.99 22.24
N SER A 285 10.75 3.26 22.14
CA SER A 285 10.47 2.12 23.03
C SER A 285 11.53 1.01 22.91
N ARG A 286 12.28 0.94 21.81
CA ARG A 286 13.34 -0.05 21.60
C ARG A 286 14.73 0.39 22.10
N LEU A 287 14.90 1.67 22.44
CA LEU A 287 16.20 2.18 22.95
C LEU A 287 16.60 1.55 24.29
N TRP A 288 15.65 0.98 25.06
CA TRP A 288 15.98 0.24 26.28
C TRP A 288 16.92 -0.94 26.01
N MET A 289 16.82 -1.58 24.85
CA MET A 289 17.71 -2.67 24.45
C MET A 289 19.17 -2.18 24.39
N LEU A 290 19.41 -1.01 23.79
CA LEU A 290 20.75 -0.42 23.73
C LEU A 290 21.28 -0.08 25.13
N ARG A 291 20.43 0.49 26.00
CA ARG A 291 20.81 0.79 27.39
C ARG A 291 21.13 -0.49 28.15
N ARG A 292 20.34 -1.54 27.95
CA ARG A 292 20.58 -2.85 28.59
C ARG A 292 21.87 -3.52 28.10
N LEU A 293 22.11 -3.51 26.80
CA LEU A 293 23.37 -4.02 26.22
C LEU A 293 24.57 -3.27 26.77
N LYS A 294 24.50 -1.94 26.84
CA LYS A 294 25.55 -1.13 27.45
C LYS A 294 25.82 -1.52 28.90
N SER A 295 24.79 -1.72 29.72
CA SER A 295 24.94 -2.15 31.12
C SER A 295 25.53 -3.55 31.27
N LEU A 296 25.47 -4.39 30.22
CA LEU A 296 26.06 -5.72 30.17
C LEU A 296 27.49 -5.72 29.58
N GLY A 297 28.04 -4.53 29.25
CA GLY A 297 29.38 -4.41 28.70
C GLY A 297 29.52 -4.66 27.21
N ALA A 298 28.44 -4.65 26.45
CA ALA A 298 28.50 -4.78 25.00
C ALA A 298 29.37 -3.68 24.38
N ASN A 299 30.15 -4.02 23.37
CA ASN A 299 30.97 -3.06 22.63
C ASN A 299 30.17 -2.21 21.67
N ARG A 300 30.78 -1.18 21.06
CA ARG A 300 30.11 -0.25 20.16
C ARG A 300 29.56 -0.91 18.92
N ASP A 301 30.28 -1.87 18.33
CA ASP A 301 29.89 -2.54 17.09
C ASP A 301 28.66 -3.42 17.31
N GLU A 302 28.61 -4.17 18.42
CA GLU A 302 27.44 -4.95 18.82
C GLU A 302 26.22 -4.07 19.05
N MET A 303 26.40 -2.92 19.71
CA MET A 303 25.31 -1.96 19.94
C MET A 303 24.83 -1.32 18.63
N MET A 304 25.74 -0.99 17.69
CA MET A 304 25.39 -0.50 16.36
C MET A 304 24.64 -1.54 15.55
N ASP A 305 25.02 -2.79 15.62
CA ASP A 305 24.30 -3.89 14.95
C ASP A 305 22.85 -4.00 15.45
N VAL A 306 22.65 -3.95 16.78
CA VAL A 306 21.32 -3.95 17.37
C VAL A 306 20.54 -2.68 17.01
N TYR A 307 21.18 -1.51 17.01
CA TYR A 307 20.56 -0.27 16.54
C TYR A 307 20.06 -0.41 15.11
N CYS A 308 20.90 -0.90 14.21
CA CYS A 308 20.54 -1.08 12.80
C CYS A 308 19.39 -2.07 12.61
N LYS A 309 19.41 -3.20 13.28
CA LYS A 309 18.46 -4.30 13.12
C LYS A 309 17.15 -4.11 13.88
N GLN A 310 17.15 -3.41 15.02
CA GLN A 310 15.99 -3.31 15.90
C GLN A 310 15.38 -1.91 15.96
N VAL A 311 16.16 -0.83 15.84
CA VAL A 311 15.67 0.54 15.97
C VAL A 311 15.53 1.20 14.60
N ARG A 312 16.62 1.26 13.82
CA ARG A 312 16.65 1.96 12.53
C ARG A 312 15.71 1.35 11.51
N CYS A 313 15.57 0.02 11.47
CA CYS A 313 14.64 -0.66 10.57
C CYS A 313 13.18 -0.20 10.74
N VAL A 314 12.77 0.24 11.95
CA VAL A 314 11.43 0.80 12.19
C VAL A 314 11.29 2.17 11.55
N LEU A 315 12.33 3.00 11.62
CA LEU A 315 12.38 4.35 11.07
C LEU A 315 12.48 4.35 9.53
N GLU A 316 12.78 3.21 8.91
CA GLU A 316 12.97 3.06 7.48
C GLU A 316 11.83 2.29 6.78
N LEU A 317 10.89 1.72 7.55
CA LEU A 317 9.80 0.93 6.97
C LEU A 317 8.95 1.77 6.02
N GLY A 318 8.82 1.32 4.77
CA GLY A 318 7.99 1.98 3.77
C GLY A 318 8.44 3.39 3.38
N VAL A 319 9.72 3.72 3.59
CA VAL A 319 10.26 5.08 3.41
C VAL A 319 9.94 5.70 2.04
N ALA A 320 9.91 4.92 0.97
CA ALA A 320 9.59 5.41 -0.37
C ALA A 320 8.13 5.93 -0.50
N VAL A 321 7.26 5.56 0.44
CA VAL A 321 5.85 5.98 0.46
C VAL A 321 5.70 7.36 1.10
N TRP A 322 6.33 7.58 2.25
CA TRP A 322 6.07 8.75 3.10
C TRP A 322 7.18 9.80 3.09
N GLN A 323 8.41 9.44 2.68
CA GLN A 323 9.54 10.39 2.64
C GLN A 323 9.25 11.64 1.80
N PRO A 324 8.61 11.57 0.63
CA PRO A 324 8.37 12.75 -0.19
C PRO A 324 7.50 13.82 0.47
N GLY A 325 6.51 13.40 1.25
CA GLY A 325 5.56 14.30 1.93
C GLY A 325 5.95 14.69 3.36
N LEU A 326 7.21 14.43 3.79
CA LEU A 326 7.65 14.82 5.11
C LEU A 326 7.93 16.33 5.20
N THR A 327 7.41 16.95 6.25
CA THR A 327 7.84 18.30 6.66
C THR A 327 9.23 18.27 7.29
N GLN A 328 9.90 19.43 7.31
CA GLN A 328 11.19 19.55 7.97
C GLN A 328 11.12 19.18 9.46
N ALA A 329 10.05 19.56 10.16
CA ALA A 329 9.83 19.22 11.57
C ALA A 329 9.73 17.70 11.79
N GLN A 330 8.99 16.98 10.96
CA GLN A 330 8.89 15.53 11.01
C GLN A 330 10.25 14.87 10.73
N GLY A 331 10.99 15.37 9.73
CA GLY A 331 12.35 14.91 9.45
C GLY A 331 13.28 15.07 10.65
N GLN A 332 13.21 16.19 11.34
CA GLN A 332 13.96 16.44 12.58
C GLN A 332 13.52 15.53 13.73
N GLN A 333 12.23 15.23 13.84
CA GLN A 333 11.69 14.31 14.84
C GLN A 333 12.28 12.91 14.69
N LEU A 334 12.36 12.40 13.46
CA LEU A 334 13.03 11.12 13.16
C LEU A 334 14.52 11.17 13.51
N GLU A 335 15.20 12.22 13.12
CA GLU A 335 16.64 12.40 13.37
C GLU A 335 16.96 12.43 14.88
N ARG A 336 16.06 12.98 15.71
CA ARG A 336 16.21 12.98 17.18
C ARG A 336 16.28 11.55 17.75
N VAL A 337 15.53 10.59 17.19
CA VAL A 337 15.61 9.19 17.65
C VAL A 337 17.00 8.62 17.40
N GLN A 338 17.58 8.85 16.22
CA GLN A 338 18.94 8.43 15.91
C GLN A 338 19.95 9.10 16.85
N LYS A 339 19.83 10.43 17.07
CA LYS A 339 20.69 11.15 18.01
C LYS A 339 20.68 10.50 19.40
N CYS A 340 19.48 10.18 19.92
CA CYS A 340 19.35 9.49 21.20
C CYS A 340 20.00 8.10 21.20
N ALA A 341 19.84 7.33 20.12
CA ALA A 341 20.46 6.01 19.99
C ALA A 341 21.99 6.10 19.99
N LEU A 342 22.55 6.98 19.15
CA LEU A 342 24.00 7.16 19.03
C LEU A 342 24.60 7.71 20.34
N TYR A 343 23.88 8.61 21.05
CA TYR A 343 24.28 9.07 22.37
C TYR A 343 24.41 7.93 23.38
N VAL A 344 23.45 6.99 23.40
CA VAL A 344 23.52 5.81 24.25
C VAL A 344 24.74 4.95 23.90
N ILE A 345 25.04 4.76 22.61
CA ILE A 345 26.17 3.94 22.12
C ILE A 345 27.52 4.60 22.49
N MET A 346 27.66 5.90 22.26
CA MET A 346 28.90 6.63 22.52
C MET A 346 29.23 6.74 24.01
N GLY A 347 28.23 6.78 24.89
CA GLY A 347 28.42 6.92 26.34
C GLY A 347 28.79 8.35 26.74
N ASP A 348 29.60 8.46 27.82
CA ASP A 348 29.96 9.73 28.46
C ASP A 348 30.90 10.62 27.65
N LYS A 349 31.32 10.18 26.47
CA LYS A 349 32.03 11.04 25.54
C LYS A 349 31.03 12.02 24.93
N HIS A 350 30.93 13.21 25.48
CA HIS A 350 30.15 14.33 24.96
C HIS A 350 30.64 14.69 23.54
N SER A 351 30.14 13.99 22.56
CA SER A 351 30.43 14.25 21.17
C SER A 351 29.22 14.96 20.54
N THR A 352 29.50 15.91 19.67
CA THR A 352 28.44 16.47 18.84
C THR A 352 27.87 15.37 17.94
N TYR A 353 26.63 15.53 17.47
CA TYR A 353 26.00 14.53 16.58
C TYR A 353 26.85 14.22 15.34
N SER A 354 27.51 15.24 14.77
CA SER A 354 28.40 15.09 13.61
C SER A 354 29.64 14.22 13.93
N ILE A 355 30.20 14.35 15.13
CA ILE A 355 31.32 13.49 15.58
C ILE A 355 30.84 12.06 15.78
N ALA A 356 29.67 11.86 16.42
CA ALA A 356 29.10 10.53 16.62
C ALA A 356 28.82 9.82 15.29
N LEU A 357 28.30 10.53 14.28
CA LEU A 357 28.11 9.98 12.93
C LEU A 357 29.43 9.53 12.31
N LYS A 358 30.49 10.32 12.45
CA LYS A 358 31.80 10.01 11.89
C LYS A 358 32.47 8.83 12.60
N GLU A 359 32.48 8.83 13.95
CA GLU A 359 33.09 7.75 14.73
C GLU A 359 32.39 6.41 14.59
N LEU A 360 31.07 6.42 14.39
CA LEU A 360 30.26 5.20 14.22
C LEU A 360 29.99 4.86 12.75
N GLU A 361 30.65 5.55 11.81
CA GLU A 361 30.50 5.36 10.37
C GLU A 361 29.02 5.35 9.92
N CYS A 362 28.22 6.23 10.52
CA CYS A 362 26.77 6.29 10.33
C CYS A 362 26.36 7.52 9.54
N GLU A 363 25.49 7.34 8.55
CA GLU A 363 24.89 8.45 7.80
C GLU A 363 23.76 9.09 8.60
N THR A 364 23.42 10.35 8.31
CA THR A 364 22.16 10.93 8.80
C THR A 364 20.96 10.13 8.26
N LEU A 365 19.88 10.06 9.03
CA LEU A 365 18.66 9.39 8.54
C LEU A 365 18.10 10.07 7.27
N SER A 366 18.28 11.39 7.14
CA SER A 366 17.85 12.13 5.95
C SER A 366 18.60 11.65 4.70
N ALA A 367 19.92 11.60 4.72
CA ALA A 367 20.74 11.11 3.60
C ALA A 367 20.41 9.64 3.28
N ARG A 368 20.28 8.83 4.33
CA ARG A 368 19.96 7.41 4.20
C ARG A 368 18.57 7.17 3.60
N ARG A 369 17.56 7.92 4.01
CA ARG A 369 16.20 7.81 3.44
C ARG A 369 16.20 8.12 1.95
N THR A 370 16.89 9.18 1.53
CA THR A 370 17.06 9.51 0.10
C THR A 370 17.74 8.38 -0.67
N LYS A 371 18.79 7.80 -0.11
CA LYS A 371 19.50 6.64 -0.70
C LYS A 371 18.60 5.41 -0.82
N LEU A 372 17.78 5.14 0.19
CA LEU A 372 16.81 4.03 0.17
C LEU A 372 15.72 4.26 -0.89
N CYS A 373 15.18 5.47 -1.02
CA CYS A 373 14.22 5.83 -2.06
C CYS A 373 14.83 5.68 -3.47
N LEU A 374 16.07 6.14 -3.69
CA LEU A 374 16.75 5.98 -4.96
C LEU A 374 16.99 4.49 -5.29
N ASN A 375 17.43 3.70 -4.32
CA ASN A 375 17.62 2.26 -4.52
C ASN A 375 16.31 1.54 -4.82
N PHE A 376 15.21 1.95 -4.18
CA PHE A 376 13.87 1.45 -4.47
C PHE A 376 13.45 1.82 -5.89
N ALA A 377 13.62 3.07 -6.30
CA ALA A 377 13.28 3.53 -7.65
C ALA A 377 14.06 2.78 -8.73
N LYS A 378 15.37 2.58 -8.55
CA LYS A 378 16.23 1.78 -9.48
C LYS A 378 15.80 0.32 -9.59
N LYS A 379 15.31 -0.29 -8.50
CA LYS A 379 14.78 -1.66 -8.54
C LYS A 379 13.43 -1.70 -9.26
N SER A 380 12.56 -0.73 -8.99
CA SER A 380 11.24 -0.61 -9.62
C SER A 380 11.34 -0.33 -11.12
N GLU A 381 12.30 0.52 -11.55
CA GLU A 381 12.61 0.80 -12.95
C GLU A 381 12.88 -0.47 -13.77
N LYS A 382 13.62 -1.42 -13.17
CA LYS A 382 14.00 -2.68 -13.83
C LYS A 382 12.92 -3.75 -13.75
N HIS A 383 11.87 -3.54 -12.98
CA HIS A 383 10.82 -4.52 -12.78
C HIS A 383 9.80 -4.46 -13.91
N SER A 384 9.42 -5.62 -14.48
CA SER A 384 8.50 -5.71 -15.63
C SER A 384 7.15 -5.01 -15.40
N ARG A 385 6.65 -4.99 -14.16
CA ARG A 385 5.38 -4.35 -13.80
C ARG A 385 5.53 -2.87 -13.47
N PHE A 386 6.59 -2.48 -12.74
CA PHE A 386 6.74 -1.12 -12.20
C PHE A 386 7.62 -0.22 -13.06
N GLY A 387 8.31 -0.76 -14.07
CA GLY A 387 9.03 0.04 -15.05
C GLY A 387 8.12 1.07 -15.74
N ASN A 388 6.84 0.74 -15.90
CA ASN A 388 5.83 1.62 -16.48
C ASN A 388 5.47 2.84 -15.59
N TRP A 389 5.92 2.90 -14.33
CA TRP A 389 5.82 4.10 -13.51
C TRP A 389 6.66 5.25 -14.05
N PHE A 390 7.72 4.93 -14.80
CA PHE A 390 8.71 5.87 -15.31
C PHE A 390 8.62 5.91 -16.84
N GLU A 391 7.87 6.90 -17.36
CA GLU A 391 7.73 7.09 -18.81
C GLU A 391 9.05 7.62 -19.38
N PRO A 392 9.67 6.96 -20.38
CA PRO A 392 10.88 7.46 -21.00
C PRO A 392 10.66 8.86 -21.59
N ALA A 393 11.63 9.75 -21.42
CA ALA A 393 11.62 11.01 -22.12
C ALA A 393 11.87 10.75 -23.63
N VAL A 394 10.98 11.24 -24.48
CA VAL A 394 11.19 11.20 -25.92
C VAL A 394 12.32 12.20 -26.22
N PRO A 395 13.39 11.84 -26.95
CA PRO A 395 14.36 12.81 -27.40
C PRO A 395 13.61 13.87 -28.25
N ASP A 396 13.83 15.15 -27.95
CA ASP A 396 13.31 16.22 -28.82
C ASP A 396 13.77 15.98 -30.24
N PRO A 397 12.89 16.00 -31.24
CA PRO A 397 13.30 15.90 -32.61
C PRO A 397 14.13 17.14 -32.94
N LEU A 398 15.45 16.93 -33.15
CA LEU A 398 16.48 17.85 -33.60
C LEU A 398 16.33 19.33 -33.16
N PRO A 399 17.32 19.91 -32.48
CA PRO A 399 17.27 21.31 -32.11
C PRO A 399 17.16 22.18 -33.37
N VAL A 400 16.08 22.97 -33.44
CA VAL A 400 16.03 24.08 -34.38
C VAL A 400 17.17 25.03 -33.99
N PRO A 401 18.15 25.30 -34.86
CA PRO A 401 19.26 26.15 -34.49
C PRO A 401 18.80 27.59 -34.47
N ASN A 402 18.54 28.14 -33.29
CA ASN A 402 18.62 29.58 -32.98
C ASN A 402 17.92 29.92 -31.67
N THR A 403 18.63 29.78 -30.57
CA THR A 403 18.65 30.80 -29.48
C THR A 403 19.76 30.44 -28.48
N ARG A 404 20.56 31.43 -28.14
CA ARG A 404 21.77 31.34 -27.27
C ARG A 404 21.50 31.00 -25.80
N SER A 405 20.30 30.60 -25.42
CA SER A 405 19.92 30.39 -24.04
C SER A 405 19.72 28.90 -23.60
N ASP A 406 19.88 27.92 -24.53
CA ASP A 406 19.55 26.51 -24.22
C ASP A 406 20.78 25.60 -24.10
N LYS A 407 21.88 26.12 -23.46
CA LYS A 407 23.04 25.27 -23.17
C LYS A 407 22.86 24.28 -22.01
N ASP A 408 21.75 24.35 -21.28
CA ASP A 408 21.46 23.51 -20.11
C ASP A 408 20.15 22.69 -20.20
N SER A 409 19.66 22.32 -21.37
CA SER A 409 18.62 21.32 -21.49
C SER A 409 19.18 19.96 -21.09
N LEU A 410 19.21 19.67 -19.79
CA LEU A 410 19.49 18.37 -19.22
C LEU A 410 18.56 17.36 -19.91
N GLN A 411 19.11 16.53 -20.81
CA GLN A 411 18.35 15.42 -21.39
C GLN A 411 17.92 14.49 -20.26
N LEU A 412 16.69 14.65 -19.79
CA LEU A 412 16.10 13.81 -18.76
C LEU A 412 15.95 12.39 -19.30
N LYS A 413 16.19 11.39 -18.48
CA LYS A 413 15.95 9.98 -18.84
C LYS A 413 14.46 9.66 -18.85
N TYR A 414 13.72 10.23 -17.90
CA TYR A 414 12.29 10.03 -17.73
C TYR A 414 11.54 11.36 -17.82
N LYS A 415 10.37 11.29 -18.41
CA LYS A 415 9.44 12.42 -18.46
C LYS A 415 8.99 12.76 -17.04
N PRO A 416 9.11 14.02 -16.61
CA PRO A 416 8.57 14.44 -15.33
C PRO A 416 7.07 14.17 -15.24
N VAL A 417 6.62 13.69 -14.10
CA VAL A 417 5.18 13.49 -13.87
C VAL A 417 4.50 14.85 -13.90
N THR A 418 3.47 15.00 -14.72
CA THR A 418 2.71 16.25 -14.77
C THR A 418 1.93 16.43 -13.48
N VAL A 419 2.20 17.49 -12.73
CA VAL A 419 1.60 17.80 -11.45
C VAL A 419 0.94 19.18 -11.49
N ARG A 420 -0.15 19.38 -10.75
CA ARG A 420 -0.86 20.66 -10.63
C ARG A 420 -0.76 21.25 -9.25
N THR A 421 -0.65 20.40 -8.23
CA THR A 421 -0.60 20.79 -6.83
C THR A 421 0.72 20.39 -6.20
N ASP A 422 1.22 21.18 -5.25
CA ASP A 422 2.41 20.83 -4.48
C ASP A 422 2.22 19.48 -3.74
N ARG A 423 1.00 19.19 -3.30
CA ARG A 423 0.69 17.91 -2.66
C ARG A 423 0.99 16.72 -3.58
N TYR A 424 0.62 16.78 -4.86
CA TYR A 424 0.92 15.69 -5.81
C TYR A 424 2.38 15.70 -6.20
N LYS A 425 3.02 16.87 -6.29
CA LYS A 425 4.46 16.98 -6.52
C LYS A 425 5.27 16.29 -5.42
N GLU A 426 4.85 16.42 -4.18
CA GLU A 426 5.44 15.77 -3.00
C GLU A 426 4.92 14.33 -2.78
N SER A 427 4.34 13.71 -3.81
CA SER A 427 3.90 12.31 -3.77
C SER A 427 5.00 11.34 -4.22
N PRO A 428 4.84 10.04 -3.94
CA PRO A 428 5.90 9.07 -4.23
C PRO A 428 6.36 9.03 -5.69
N LEU A 429 5.46 8.96 -6.68
CA LEU A 429 5.88 8.77 -8.07
C LEU A 429 6.61 9.98 -8.66
N PRO A 430 6.12 11.23 -8.55
CA PRO A 430 6.89 12.40 -8.97
C PRO A 430 8.27 12.46 -8.32
N TYR A 431 8.33 12.27 -7.01
CA TYR A 431 9.60 12.30 -6.26
C TYR A 431 10.59 11.22 -6.72
N LEU A 432 10.15 9.98 -6.91
CA LEU A 432 11.01 8.88 -7.36
C LEU A 432 11.51 9.11 -8.80
N THR A 433 10.67 9.69 -9.67
CA THR A 433 11.05 10.08 -11.03
C THR A 433 12.14 11.15 -11.02
N ASP A 434 12.00 12.19 -10.18
CA ASP A 434 12.98 13.26 -10.05
C ASP A 434 14.31 12.74 -9.46
N LEU A 435 14.26 11.82 -8.51
CA LEU A 435 15.47 11.16 -7.97
C LEU A 435 16.23 10.38 -9.05
N LEU A 436 15.52 9.62 -9.90
CA LEU A 436 16.14 8.89 -11.00
C LEU A 436 16.75 9.85 -12.01
N ASN A 437 16.04 10.90 -12.43
CA ASN A 437 16.55 11.90 -13.37
C ASN A 437 17.80 12.59 -12.81
N THR A 438 17.77 13.01 -11.54
CA THR A 438 18.93 13.61 -10.86
C THR A 438 20.12 12.65 -10.80
N HIS A 439 19.87 11.36 -10.54
CA HIS A 439 20.92 10.36 -10.48
C HIS A 439 21.56 10.14 -11.85
N TYR A 440 20.79 10.01 -12.91
CA TYR A 440 21.30 9.78 -14.25
C TYR A 440 21.97 11.01 -14.84
N SER A 441 21.54 12.22 -14.50
CA SER A 441 22.20 13.47 -14.92
C SER A 441 23.59 13.67 -14.29
N LYS A 442 23.80 13.17 -13.05
CA LYS A 442 25.12 13.26 -12.36
C LYS A 442 26.13 12.21 -12.82
N ASN A 443 25.69 11.16 -13.50
CA ASN A 443 26.54 10.06 -13.95
C ASN A 443 26.77 10.05 -15.47
N LYS A 444 26.34 11.11 -16.16
CA LYS A 444 26.77 11.46 -17.52
C LYS A 444 27.99 12.37 -17.46
#